data_31e697dcc69629cfc08fa36c3990292b
#
_entry.id   31e697dcc69629cfc08fa36c3990292b
#
_cell.length_a   1.000
_cell.length_b   1.000
_cell.length_c   1.000
_cell.angle_alpha   90.00
_cell.angle_beta   90.00
_cell.angle_gamma   90.00
#
_symmetry.space_group_name_H-M   'P 1'
#
loop_
_entity.id
_entity.type
_entity.pdbx_description
1 polymer ?
#
loop_
_entity_poly.entity_id
_entity_poly.type
_entity_poly.pdbx_seq_one_letter_code
_entity_poly.pdbx_strand_id
1 'polypeptide(L)'
;MAEVISHLEVIYGVGRAHESIPEITGALTDLNSGHKGEFVYLKKVVKTIPPRPYKQHIEQLQQDQEQQDTDDRRRLQYIGIERLGNGDPARADLAKGAGEEFRFLKYVYRFTGPAIYDVALWRSGGRQCIPPTGWDGMSCDINEGRRGDYLYIVWKIDYFIC
;
A
#
# COMPACT_ATOMS: atom_id res chain seq x y z
N MET A 1 -13.39 15.95 6.96
CA MET A 1 -13.06 14.91 5.95
C MET A 1 -11.60 14.48 6.12
N ALA A 2 -11.36 13.19 6.06
CA ALA A 2 -10.02 12.64 6.22
C ALA A 2 -9.46 12.20 4.86
N GLU A 3 -8.26 12.64 4.52
CA GLU A 3 -7.53 12.16 3.35
C GLU A 3 -6.70 10.93 3.72
N VAL A 4 -6.88 9.86 2.99
CA VAL A 4 -6.26 8.57 3.25
C VAL A 4 -5.74 7.94 1.97
N ILE A 5 -4.93 6.89 2.09
CA ILE A 5 -4.49 6.10 0.95
C ILE A 5 -5.62 5.17 0.52
N SER A 6 -5.99 5.24 -0.75
CA SER A 6 -6.95 4.31 -1.36
C SER A 6 -6.26 2.99 -1.72
N HIS A 7 -5.18 3.08 -2.45
CA HIS A 7 -4.36 1.95 -2.90
C HIS A 7 -3.03 2.48 -3.43
N LEU A 8 -2.18 1.57 -3.89
CA LEU A 8 -0.96 1.89 -4.61
C LEU A 8 -1.10 1.47 -6.07
N GLU A 9 -0.70 2.34 -6.97
CA GLU A 9 -0.63 2.04 -8.38
C GLU A 9 0.79 1.57 -8.72
N VAL A 10 0.90 0.42 -9.38
CA VAL A 10 2.18 -0.11 -9.85
C VAL A 10 2.47 0.49 -11.21
N ILE A 11 3.58 1.18 -11.35
CA ILE A 11 3.99 1.81 -12.61
C ILE A 11 5.33 1.28 -13.08
N TYR A 12 5.46 1.13 -14.38
CA TYR A 12 6.65 0.57 -15.02
C TYR A 12 7.32 1.59 -15.93
N GLY A 13 8.63 1.46 -16.08
CA GLY A 13 9.37 2.15 -17.12
C GLY A 13 10.37 3.18 -16.63
N VAL A 14 11.30 3.51 -17.51
CA VAL A 14 12.37 4.48 -17.28
C VAL A 14 11.79 5.90 -17.12
N GLY A 15 12.37 6.68 -16.21
CA GLY A 15 12.01 8.08 -16.04
C GLY A 15 10.80 8.35 -15.16
N ARG A 16 10.24 7.33 -14.53
CA ARG A 16 9.03 7.47 -13.70
C ARG A 16 9.27 7.49 -12.19
N ALA A 17 10.54 7.53 -11.76
CA ALA A 17 10.89 7.55 -10.33
C ALA A 17 10.28 8.73 -9.57
N HIS A 18 10.06 9.87 -10.22
CA HIS A 18 9.45 11.06 -9.61
C HIS A 18 7.98 10.86 -9.20
N GLU A 19 7.30 9.84 -9.74
CA GLU A 19 5.92 9.48 -9.38
C GLU A 19 5.86 8.53 -8.19
N SER A 20 6.99 7.95 -7.78
CA SER A 20 7.06 6.92 -6.74
C SER A 20 6.86 7.50 -5.33
N ILE A 21 6.33 6.65 -4.44
CA ILE A 21 6.46 6.89 -3.00
C ILE A 21 7.94 6.96 -2.62
N PRO A 22 8.30 7.73 -1.58
CA PRO A 22 9.71 7.87 -1.21
C PRO A 22 10.26 6.60 -0.57
N GLU A 23 11.58 6.45 -0.61
CA GLU A 23 12.32 5.49 0.21
C GLU A 23 12.94 6.24 1.39
N ILE A 24 12.71 5.79 2.63
CA ILE A 24 13.02 6.57 3.84
C ILE A 24 14.50 6.62 4.20
N THR A 25 15.34 5.77 3.64
CA THR A 25 16.79 5.76 3.89
C THR A 25 17.60 6.41 2.77
N GLY A 26 17.00 6.67 1.62
CA GLY A 26 17.71 7.21 0.46
C GLY A 26 16.78 7.56 -0.70
N ALA A 27 17.27 7.38 -1.93
CA ALA A 27 16.54 7.77 -3.14
C ALA A 27 16.21 6.58 -4.07
N LEU A 28 16.54 5.36 -3.68
CA LEU A 28 16.37 4.18 -4.53
C LEU A 28 14.96 3.62 -4.40
N THR A 29 14.09 4.00 -5.31
CA THR A 29 12.66 3.67 -5.28
C THR A 29 12.22 2.59 -6.27
N ASP A 30 13.12 2.13 -7.15
CA ASP A 30 12.85 1.01 -8.04
C ASP A 30 12.81 -0.30 -7.24
N LEU A 31 11.65 -0.96 -7.22
CA LEU A 31 11.44 -2.22 -6.52
C LEU A 31 12.29 -3.35 -7.12
N ASN A 32 12.65 -3.23 -8.40
CA ASN A 32 13.42 -4.22 -9.14
C ASN A 32 14.91 -3.89 -9.20
N SER A 33 15.35 -2.90 -8.45
CA SER A 33 16.76 -2.51 -8.39
C SER A 33 17.65 -3.69 -7.99
N GLY A 34 18.72 -3.90 -8.74
CA GLY A 34 19.64 -5.05 -8.57
C GLY A 34 19.12 -6.34 -9.20
N HIS A 35 17.97 -6.34 -9.83
CA HIS A 35 17.38 -7.47 -10.55
C HIS A 35 17.24 -7.14 -12.02
N LYS A 36 17.13 -8.18 -12.83
CA LYS A 36 16.74 -8.03 -14.25
C LYS A 36 15.28 -7.61 -14.34
N GLY A 37 14.90 -7.05 -15.46
CA GLY A 37 13.52 -6.70 -15.74
C GLY A 37 13.28 -5.20 -15.78
N GLU A 38 12.02 -4.81 -15.69
CA GLU A 38 11.62 -3.42 -15.79
C GLU A 38 11.87 -2.64 -14.50
N PHE A 39 11.98 -1.33 -14.64
CA PHE A 39 11.85 -0.43 -13.49
C PHE A 39 10.41 -0.50 -12.97
N VAL A 40 10.27 -0.70 -11.66
CA VAL A 40 8.96 -0.87 -11.01
C VAL A 40 8.86 0.12 -9.86
N TYR A 41 7.83 0.96 -9.93
CA TYR A 41 7.59 1.98 -8.92
C TYR A 41 6.17 1.86 -8.35
N LEU A 42 6.00 2.30 -7.12
CA LEU A 42 4.69 2.40 -6.47
C LEU A 42 4.30 3.87 -6.35
N LYS A 43 3.11 4.20 -6.82
CA LYS A 43 2.51 5.52 -6.71
C LYS A 43 1.32 5.46 -5.77
N LYS A 44 1.25 6.38 -4.82
CA LYS A 44 0.10 6.44 -3.91
C LYS A 44 -1.11 7.07 -4.60
N VAL A 45 -2.26 6.47 -4.40
CA VAL A 45 -3.55 7.01 -4.79
C VAL A 45 -4.32 7.35 -3.52
N VAL A 46 -4.67 8.62 -3.37
CA VAL A 46 -5.37 9.13 -2.19
C VAL A 46 -6.86 9.27 -2.45
N LYS A 47 -7.64 9.20 -1.39
CA LYS A 47 -9.06 9.50 -1.42
C LYS A 47 -9.48 10.22 -0.15
N THR A 48 -10.67 10.79 -0.15
CA THR A 48 -11.25 11.42 1.02
C THR A 48 -12.36 10.54 1.58
N ILE A 49 -12.33 10.27 2.88
CA ILE A 49 -13.43 9.60 3.57
C ILE A 49 -14.39 10.65 4.06
N PRO A 50 -15.68 10.60 3.65
CA PRO A 50 -16.68 11.54 4.13
C PRO A 50 -16.97 11.32 5.61
N PRO A 51 -17.28 12.39 6.39
CA PRO A 51 -17.65 12.25 7.79
C PRO A 51 -18.94 11.46 7.95
N ARG A 52 -19.08 10.77 9.10
CA ARG A 52 -20.35 10.14 9.44
C ARG A 52 -21.37 11.22 9.85
N PRO A 53 -22.65 11.03 9.51
CA PRO A 53 -23.69 11.95 9.92
C PRO A 53 -23.89 11.94 11.43
N TYR A 54 -24.40 13.06 11.97
CA TYR A 54 -24.70 13.19 13.39
C TYR A 54 -25.75 12.18 13.86
N LYS A 55 -25.68 11.78 15.14
CA LYS A 55 -26.59 10.81 15.76
C LYS A 55 -28.09 11.14 15.60
N GLN A 56 -28.43 12.42 15.56
CA GLN A 56 -29.82 12.90 15.40
C GLN A 56 -30.43 12.52 14.04
N HIS A 57 -29.61 12.08 13.09
CA HIS A 57 -30.07 11.62 11.78
C HIS A 57 -30.00 10.10 11.64
N ILE A 58 -29.65 9.37 12.71
CA ILE A 58 -29.37 7.93 12.65
C ILE A 58 -30.60 7.13 12.21
N GLU A 59 -31.80 7.44 12.71
CA GLU A 59 -33.01 6.69 12.37
C GLU A 59 -33.37 6.82 10.88
N GLN A 60 -33.18 8.00 10.33
CA GLN A 60 -33.43 8.27 8.92
C GLN A 60 -32.31 7.68 8.04
N LEU A 61 -31.13 7.56 8.58
CA LEU A 61 -29.93 7.13 7.87
C LEU A 61 -29.59 5.66 8.08
N GLN A 62 -30.26 4.94 9.01
CA GLN A 62 -30.01 3.53 9.23
C GLN A 62 -30.29 2.67 8.01
N GLN A 63 -31.25 3.03 7.20
CA GLN A 63 -31.53 2.37 5.92
C GLN A 63 -30.49 2.71 4.85
N ASP A 64 -29.93 3.93 4.92
CA ASP A 64 -28.88 4.42 4.03
C ASP A 64 -27.50 3.98 4.52
N GLN A 65 -27.35 3.57 5.78
CA GLN A 65 -26.08 3.19 6.39
C GLN A 65 -25.51 1.90 5.79
N GLU A 66 -26.34 0.96 5.41
CA GLU A 66 -25.94 -0.21 4.64
C GLU A 66 -25.43 0.19 3.25
N GLN A 67 -25.97 1.26 2.68
CA GLN A 67 -25.50 1.85 1.43
C GLN A 67 -24.33 2.81 1.62
N GLN A 68 -24.11 3.34 2.83
CA GLN A 68 -22.97 4.22 3.14
C GLN A 68 -21.69 3.46 3.50
N ASP A 69 -21.79 2.20 3.89
CA ASP A 69 -20.66 1.30 3.96
C ASP A 69 -20.29 0.80 2.53
N THR A 70 -20.27 1.75 1.61
CA THR A 70 -19.87 1.59 0.22
C THR A 70 -18.39 1.89 0.05
N ASP A 71 -17.86 1.74 -1.15
CA ASP A 71 -16.46 1.91 -1.44
C ASP A 71 -15.87 3.27 -1.01
N ASP A 72 -16.70 4.32 -0.97
CA ASP A 72 -16.25 5.65 -0.54
C ASP A 72 -15.87 5.73 0.95
N ARG A 73 -16.43 4.85 1.79
CA ARG A 73 -16.08 4.76 3.21
C ARG A 73 -15.08 3.66 3.52
N ARG A 74 -14.78 2.82 2.56
CA ARG A 74 -13.78 1.75 2.71
C ARG A 74 -12.40 2.35 2.97
N ARG A 75 -11.70 1.84 3.96
CA ARG A 75 -10.37 2.31 4.34
C ARG A 75 -9.36 1.19 4.32
N LEU A 76 -8.20 1.50 3.79
CA LEU A 76 -7.07 0.59 3.73
C LEU A 76 -6.42 0.51 5.12
N GLN A 77 -6.27 -0.70 5.65
CA GLN A 77 -5.67 -0.92 6.97
C GLN A 77 -4.38 -1.73 6.93
N TYR A 78 -4.13 -2.46 5.86
CA TYR A 78 -2.94 -3.30 5.74
C TYR A 78 -2.56 -3.48 4.27
N ILE A 79 -1.26 -3.48 4.01
CA ILE A 79 -0.69 -3.75 2.69
C ILE A 79 0.23 -4.97 2.82
N GLY A 80 -0.09 -6.03 2.10
CA GLY A 80 0.70 -7.25 2.06
C GLY A 80 1.31 -7.51 0.69
N ILE A 81 2.19 -8.49 0.66
CA ILE A 81 2.83 -8.98 -0.56
C ILE A 81 2.50 -10.45 -0.71
N GLU A 82 2.02 -10.83 -1.89
CA GLU A 82 1.73 -12.22 -2.24
C GLU A 82 2.68 -12.68 -3.34
N ARG A 83 3.31 -13.83 -3.14
CA ARG A 83 4.19 -14.46 -4.15
C ARG A 83 3.47 -15.65 -4.77
N LEU A 84 3.46 -15.69 -6.09
CA LEU A 84 2.83 -16.79 -6.86
C LEU A 84 3.78 -17.28 -7.96
N GLY A 85 3.72 -18.57 -8.25
CA GLY A 85 4.44 -19.16 -9.36
C GLY A 85 3.85 -18.85 -10.73
N ASN A 86 2.59 -18.41 -10.78
CA ASN A 86 1.88 -18.04 -12.00
C ASN A 86 1.47 -16.57 -11.97
N GLY A 87 1.53 -15.93 -13.16
CA GLY A 87 1.05 -14.57 -13.32
C GLY A 87 -0.48 -14.49 -13.19
N ASP A 88 -0.94 -13.29 -12.85
CA ASP A 88 -2.36 -12.94 -12.82
C ASP A 88 -2.58 -11.72 -13.72
N PRO A 89 -3.34 -11.84 -14.83
CA PRO A 89 -3.52 -10.73 -15.76
C PRO A 89 -4.29 -9.54 -15.17
N ALA A 90 -4.99 -9.74 -14.04
CA ALA A 90 -5.70 -8.67 -13.33
C ALA A 90 -4.81 -7.91 -12.34
N ARG A 91 -3.57 -8.35 -12.12
CA ARG A 91 -2.67 -7.81 -11.10
C ARG A 91 -1.31 -7.48 -11.70
N ALA A 92 -0.75 -6.34 -11.27
CA ALA A 92 0.58 -5.90 -11.70
C ALA A 92 1.68 -6.59 -10.89
N ASP A 93 2.61 -7.23 -11.58
CA ASP A 93 3.76 -7.89 -10.98
C ASP A 93 4.81 -6.88 -10.54
N LEU A 94 5.16 -6.89 -9.25
CA LEU A 94 6.20 -6.03 -8.67
C LEU A 94 7.62 -6.42 -9.11
N ALA A 95 7.80 -7.61 -9.66
CA ALA A 95 9.06 -8.14 -10.14
C ALA A 95 9.07 -8.35 -11.66
N LYS A 96 8.31 -7.55 -12.40
CA LYS A 96 8.09 -7.72 -13.84
C LYS A 96 9.38 -7.84 -14.62
N GLY A 97 9.49 -8.93 -15.38
CA GLY A 97 10.65 -9.19 -16.22
C GLY A 97 11.89 -9.72 -15.49
N ALA A 98 11.84 -9.93 -14.18
CA ALA A 98 12.96 -10.44 -13.40
C ALA A 98 13.20 -11.96 -13.55
N GLY A 99 12.23 -12.69 -14.11
CA GLY A 99 12.36 -14.14 -14.35
C GLY A 99 12.19 -15.02 -13.11
N GLU A 100 11.69 -14.45 -12.02
CA GLU A 100 11.44 -15.12 -10.75
C GLU A 100 9.94 -15.23 -10.46
N GLU A 101 9.57 -15.63 -9.23
CA GLU A 101 8.17 -15.66 -8.82
C GLU A 101 7.50 -14.31 -9.02
N PHE A 102 6.23 -14.34 -9.38
CA PHE A 102 5.40 -13.15 -9.45
C PHE A 102 5.10 -12.64 -8.05
N ARG A 103 5.11 -11.31 -7.87
CA ARG A 103 4.88 -10.64 -6.60
C ARG A 103 3.81 -9.58 -6.78
N PHE A 104 2.79 -9.64 -5.96
CA PHE A 104 1.62 -8.78 -6.07
C PHE A 104 1.33 -8.09 -4.76
N LEU A 105 0.76 -6.88 -4.84
CA LEU A 105 0.19 -6.19 -3.69
C LEU A 105 -1.12 -6.88 -3.27
N LYS A 106 -1.31 -6.95 -1.97
CA LYS A 106 -2.52 -7.49 -1.36
C LYS A 106 -2.99 -6.52 -0.27
N TYR A 107 -4.29 -6.19 -0.26
CA TYR A 107 -4.83 -5.20 0.63
C TYR A 107 -5.85 -5.78 1.60
N VAL A 108 -5.90 -5.21 2.81
CA VAL A 108 -7.00 -5.43 3.74
C VAL A 108 -7.74 -4.12 3.92
N TYR A 109 -9.02 -4.13 3.60
CA TYR A 109 -9.93 -2.99 3.73
C TYR A 109 -10.97 -3.25 4.81
N ARG A 110 -11.41 -2.18 5.48
CA ARG A 110 -12.50 -2.19 6.45
C ARG A 110 -13.36 -0.96 6.25
N PHE A 111 -14.59 -0.99 6.74
CA PHE A 111 -15.52 0.16 6.71
C PHE A 111 -15.48 0.98 8.00
N THR A 112 -14.80 0.49 9.02
CA THR A 112 -14.66 1.15 10.32
C THR A 112 -13.23 1.06 10.81
N GLY A 113 -12.88 1.89 11.81
CA GLY A 113 -11.57 1.87 12.43
C GLY A 113 -10.54 2.74 11.74
N PRO A 114 -9.26 2.52 12.01
CA PRO A 114 -8.19 3.37 11.49
C PRO A 114 -7.99 3.20 9.99
N ALA A 115 -7.24 4.14 9.40
CA ALA A 115 -6.89 4.09 7.98
C ALA A 115 -5.44 4.49 7.76
N ILE A 116 -4.80 3.87 6.78
CA ILE A 116 -3.47 4.27 6.31
C ILE A 116 -3.61 5.62 5.61
N TYR A 117 -2.81 6.61 6.02
CA TYR A 117 -2.81 7.93 5.41
C TYR A 117 -1.50 8.32 4.75
N ASP A 118 -0.42 7.58 4.99
CA ASP A 118 0.86 7.80 4.33
C ASP A 118 1.61 6.48 4.15
N VAL A 119 2.40 6.38 3.09
CA VAL A 119 3.17 5.19 2.74
C VAL A 119 4.54 5.58 2.21
N ALA A 120 5.52 4.72 2.45
CA ALA A 120 6.86 4.85 1.90
C ALA A 120 7.50 3.47 1.73
N LEU A 121 8.65 3.42 1.07
CA LEU A 121 9.50 2.25 1.03
C LEU A 121 10.56 2.32 2.13
N TRP A 122 10.96 1.16 2.61
CA TRP A 122 12.07 1.01 3.53
C TRP A 122 13.03 -0.08 3.06
N ARG A 123 14.22 0.31 2.67
CA ARG A 123 15.29 -0.59 2.22
C ARG A 123 16.24 -0.83 3.38
N SER A 124 16.54 -2.08 3.68
CA SER A 124 17.39 -2.47 4.81
C SER A 124 18.37 -3.57 4.42
N GLY A 125 19.59 -3.47 4.90
CA GLY A 125 20.61 -4.52 4.74
C GLY A 125 20.37 -5.76 5.61
N GLY A 126 19.52 -5.66 6.60
CA GLY A 126 19.15 -6.74 7.51
C GLY A 126 17.64 -6.92 7.61
N ARG A 127 17.21 -8.13 7.96
CA ARG A 127 15.80 -8.44 8.15
C ARG A 127 15.20 -7.63 9.31
N GLN A 128 14.02 -7.07 9.10
CA GLN A 128 13.30 -6.28 10.07
C GLN A 128 11.94 -6.92 10.41
N CYS A 129 11.55 -6.83 11.67
CA CYS A 129 10.29 -7.40 12.17
C CYS A 129 9.35 -6.35 12.76
N ILE A 130 9.84 -5.13 12.97
CA ILE A 130 9.06 -4.01 13.49
C ILE A 130 9.27 -2.78 12.62
N PRO A 131 8.25 -1.92 12.47
CA PRO A 131 8.40 -0.70 11.68
C PRO A 131 9.47 0.22 12.25
N PRO A 132 10.12 1.04 11.41
CA PRO A 132 11.05 2.04 11.89
C PRO A 132 10.32 3.13 12.70
N THR A 133 11.06 3.87 13.53
CA THR A 133 10.50 4.95 14.35
C THR A 133 9.72 5.94 13.50
N GLY A 134 8.51 6.27 13.93
CA GLY A 134 7.62 7.19 13.21
C GLY A 134 6.69 6.52 12.20
N TRP A 135 6.79 5.21 12.04
CA TRP A 135 5.92 4.42 11.15
C TRP A 135 5.14 3.39 11.98
N ASP A 136 3.89 3.14 11.59
CA ASP A 136 2.95 2.34 12.38
C ASP A 136 2.86 0.89 11.93
N GLY A 137 3.13 0.62 10.66
CA GLY A 137 3.04 -0.72 10.10
C GLY A 137 4.04 -0.97 8.99
N MET A 138 4.23 -2.23 8.66
CA MET A 138 5.11 -2.65 7.58
C MET A 138 4.61 -3.94 6.92
N SER A 139 4.91 -4.08 5.63
CA SER A 139 4.70 -5.31 4.89
C SER A 139 5.78 -6.35 5.21
N CYS A 140 5.61 -7.56 4.71
CA CYS A 140 6.73 -8.49 4.58
C CYS A 140 7.71 -7.99 3.51
N ASP A 141 8.88 -8.64 3.45
CA ASP A 141 9.94 -8.30 2.49
C ASP A 141 9.46 -8.54 1.05
N ILE A 142 9.45 -7.51 0.22
CA ILE A 142 9.14 -7.62 -1.22
C ILE A 142 10.16 -8.52 -1.92
N ASN A 143 11.41 -8.51 -1.45
CA ASN A 143 12.51 -9.29 -2.04
C ASN A 143 12.65 -10.69 -1.45
N GLU A 144 11.72 -11.15 -0.63
CA GLU A 144 11.79 -12.49 -0.07
C GLU A 144 11.93 -13.56 -1.16
N GLY A 145 12.90 -14.45 -0.99
CA GLY A 145 13.18 -15.51 -1.97
C GLY A 145 14.04 -15.07 -3.16
N ARG A 146 14.50 -13.83 -3.21
CA ARG A 146 15.46 -13.34 -4.20
C ARG A 146 16.59 -12.55 -3.55
N ARG A 147 17.65 -12.28 -4.30
CA ARG A 147 18.84 -11.57 -3.82
C ARG A 147 18.54 -10.07 -3.64
N GLY A 148 19.42 -9.39 -2.90
CA GLY A 148 19.39 -7.97 -2.69
C GLY A 148 18.96 -7.58 -1.28
N ASP A 149 18.80 -6.29 -1.06
CA ASP A 149 18.36 -5.76 0.22
C ASP A 149 16.96 -6.22 0.57
N TYR A 150 16.66 -6.24 1.86
CA TYR A 150 15.29 -6.36 2.33
C TYR A 150 14.55 -5.08 1.98
N LEU A 151 13.36 -5.22 1.44
CA LEU A 151 12.54 -4.09 0.98
C LEU A 151 11.12 -4.21 1.50
N TYR A 152 10.70 -3.21 2.25
CA TYR A 152 9.39 -3.18 2.88
C TYR A 152 8.58 -1.98 2.41
N ILE A 153 7.25 -2.13 2.42
CA ILE A 153 6.34 -1.00 2.41
C ILE A 153 6.04 -0.67 3.86
N VAL A 154 6.19 0.58 4.25
CA VAL A 154 5.86 1.08 5.60
C VAL A 154 4.75 2.11 5.50
N TRP A 155 3.95 2.24 6.54
CA TRP A 155 2.80 3.15 6.54
C TRP A 155 2.56 3.79 7.89
N LYS A 156 1.84 4.91 7.81
CA LYS A 156 1.31 5.64 8.98
C LYS A 156 -0.20 5.50 9.02
N ILE A 157 -0.74 5.39 10.21
CA ILE A 157 -2.16 5.13 10.45
C ILE A 157 -2.79 6.32 11.18
N ASP A 158 -3.93 6.77 10.67
CA ASP A 158 -4.82 7.69 11.36
C ASP A 158 -5.85 6.89 12.15
N TYR A 159 -5.79 6.97 13.47
CA TYR A 159 -6.67 6.26 14.40
C TYR A 159 -7.96 7.02 14.73
N PHE A 160 -8.09 8.26 14.27
CA PHE A 160 -9.16 9.18 14.67
C PHE A 160 -10.20 9.43 13.58
N ILE A 161 -10.27 8.58 12.57
CA ILE A 161 -11.27 8.70 11.51
C ILE A 161 -12.63 8.23 12.05
N CYS A 162 -13.60 9.13 12.01
CA CYS A 162 -14.98 8.85 12.41
C CYS A 162 -15.79 8.14 11.33
#